data_b0ab969b9de9738b7456e8a5640e107f
#
_entry.id   b0ab969b9de9738b7456e8a5640e107f
#
_cell.length_a   1.000
_cell.length_b   1.000
_cell.length_c   1.000
_cell.angle_alpha   90.00
_cell.angle_beta   90.00
_cell.angle_gamma   90.00
#
_symmetry.space_group_name_H-M   'P 1'
#
loop_
_entity.id
_entity.type
_entity.pdbx_description
1 polymer ?
#
loop_
_entity_poly.entity_id
_entity_poly.type
_entity_poly.pdbx_seq_one_letter_code
_entity_poly.pdbx_strand_id
1 'polypeptide(L)'
;MKRLQKNELGLGHLLLILMVVVVAAVVGLVGWVVVRGNNNVTVDEAVQKTCLAEVKDTKFCKFAAHLNKIENYKLTADVTASSVKSSFVVTSSKDGNSQMVVSSGGQEVGNVVVFSSITYAKDPTDNAWIKYASSAANKPEIFDLKKEIGKDSFKGDKGQKLEYKSLGEETCGSLTCFKYQIIDPQTATAQTYLWFDTKSYLLRTLISKDSESNAQFAMTYEAVSISQPSPVKQTVN
;
A
#
# COMPACT_ATOMS: atom_id res chain seq x y z
N MET A 1 -3.90 -43.35 23.43
CA MET A 1 -3.04 -42.42 22.66
C MET A 1 -3.94 -41.52 21.81
N LYS A 2 -4.15 -40.26 22.24
CA LYS A 2 -4.92 -39.26 21.46
C LYS A 2 -3.95 -38.59 20.49
N ARG A 3 -4.15 -38.74 19.18
CA ARG A 3 -3.45 -37.98 18.15
C ARG A 3 -3.93 -36.54 18.20
N LEU A 4 -3.01 -35.65 18.52
CA LEU A 4 -3.19 -34.21 18.35
C LEU A 4 -3.28 -33.93 16.85
N GLN A 5 -4.46 -33.56 16.36
CA GLN A 5 -4.61 -32.95 15.04
C GLN A 5 -3.91 -31.60 15.04
N LYS A 6 -2.81 -31.50 14.32
CA LYS A 6 -2.13 -30.24 14.03
C LYS A 6 -3.08 -29.40 13.17
N ASN A 7 -3.59 -28.31 13.75
CA ASN A 7 -4.36 -27.30 13.01
C ASN A 7 -3.43 -26.56 12.03
N GLU A 8 -3.38 -27.01 10.80
CA GLU A 8 -2.62 -26.35 9.71
C GLU A 8 -3.26 -25.02 9.25
N LEU A 9 -4.46 -24.72 9.72
CA LEU A 9 -5.17 -23.46 9.44
C LEU A 9 -4.54 -22.22 10.12
N GLY A 10 -3.65 -22.39 11.10
CA GLY A 10 -3.04 -21.30 11.85
C GLY A 10 -1.89 -20.60 11.12
N LEU A 11 -1.14 -21.30 10.28
CA LEU A 11 0.07 -20.76 9.66
C LEU A 11 -0.26 -19.75 8.54
N GLY A 12 -1.29 -20.01 7.75
CA GLY A 12 -1.72 -19.11 6.67
C GLY A 12 -2.27 -17.79 7.21
N HIS A 13 -3.07 -17.84 8.30
CA HIS A 13 -3.58 -16.64 8.95
C HIS A 13 -2.46 -15.84 9.65
N LEU A 14 -1.51 -16.53 10.30
CA LEU A 14 -0.37 -15.90 10.94
C LEU A 14 0.53 -15.21 9.90
N LEU A 15 0.74 -15.84 8.75
CA LEU A 15 1.53 -15.30 7.65
C LEU A 15 0.82 -14.08 6.99
N LEU A 16 -0.50 -14.13 6.89
CA LEU A 16 -1.32 -13.03 6.38
C LEU A 16 -1.34 -11.85 7.35
N ILE A 17 -1.44 -12.12 8.66
CA ILE A 17 -1.35 -11.11 9.72
C ILE A 17 0.07 -10.53 9.77
N LEU A 18 1.12 -11.35 9.63
CA LEU A 18 2.50 -10.89 9.62
C LEU A 18 2.79 -10.05 8.37
N MET A 19 2.21 -10.39 7.21
CA MET A 19 2.27 -9.55 6.02
C MET A 19 1.55 -8.22 6.20
N VAL A 20 0.36 -8.23 6.77
CA VAL A 20 -0.39 -7.00 7.07
C VAL A 20 0.37 -6.14 8.07
N VAL A 21 1.00 -6.74 9.07
CA VAL A 21 1.82 -6.03 10.08
C VAL A 21 3.11 -5.47 9.45
N VAL A 22 3.80 -6.22 8.57
CA VAL A 22 5.00 -5.72 7.86
C VAL A 22 4.63 -4.63 6.88
N VAL A 23 3.53 -4.79 6.13
CA VAL A 23 3.01 -3.74 5.24
C VAL A 23 2.53 -2.54 6.05
N ALA A 24 1.84 -2.75 7.16
CA ALA A 24 1.44 -1.67 8.07
C ALA A 24 2.63 -0.98 8.73
N ALA A 25 3.69 -1.71 9.11
CA ALA A 25 4.92 -1.12 9.67
C ALA A 25 5.70 -0.32 8.62
N VAL A 26 5.77 -0.81 7.36
CA VAL A 26 6.43 -0.10 6.25
C VAL A 26 5.60 1.10 5.82
N VAL A 27 4.27 0.99 5.84
CA VAL A 27 3.34 2.04 5.44
C VAL A 27 3.03 2.96 6.61
N GLY A 28 3.06 2.48 7.83
CA GLY A 28 2.97 3.30 9.04
C GLY A 28 4.08 4.34 9.14
N LEU A 29 5.25 4.05 8.53
CA LEU A 29 6.35 5.03 8.39
C LEU A 29 6.03 6.14 7.37
N VAL A 30 5.08 5.93 6.45
CA VAL A 30 4.76 6.90 5.39
C VAL A 30 3.45 7.64 5.65
N GLY A 31 2.70 7.33 6.69
CA GLY A 31 1.68 8.23 7.04
C GLY A 31 0.32 7.85 7.50
N TRP A 32 -0.20 8.63 8.35
CA TRP A 32 -1.57 8.61 8.87
C TRP A 32 -2.15 10.02 8.93
N VAL A 33 -3.21 10.37 8.19
CA VAL A 33 -4.36 11.22 8.59
C VAL A 33 -5.39 11.54 7.52
N VAL A 34 -6.64 11.38 7.87
CA VAL A 34 -7.80 11.97 7.19
C VAL A 34 -8.17 13.30 7.85
N VAL A 35 -8.22 14.35 7.07
CA VAL A 35 -8.93 15.58 7.45
C VAL A 35 -10.40 15.44 7.05
N ARG A 36 -11.30 15.35 8.03
CA ARG A 36 -12.70 15.71 7.84
C ARG A 36 -12.78 17.23 7.71
N GLY A 37 -13.04 17.71 6.54
CA GLY A 37 -13.29 19.12 6.30
C GLY A 37 -14.16 19.30 5.06
N ASN A 38 -15.45 19.64 5.30
CA ASN A 38 -16.28 20.25 4.29
C ASN A 38 -15.68 21.60 3.93
N ASN A 39 -15.13 21.73 2.72
CA ASN A 39 -15.08 22.98 1.95
C ASN A 39 -14.38 22.68 0.61
N ASN A 40 -14.82 23.32 -0.46
CA ASN A 40 -14.37 23.22 -1.85
C ASN A 40 -12.90 23.62 -2.13
N VAL A 41 -12.00 23.30 -1.24
CA VAL A 41 -10.54 23.37 -1.48
C VAL A 41 -10.15 22.01 -2.05
N THR A 42 -9.52 21.97 -3.21
CA THR A 42 -9.00 20.72 -3.73
C THR A 42 -8.07 20.15 -2.67
N VAL A 43 -8.25 18.89 -2.32
CA VAL A 43 -7.49 18.18 -1.26
C VAL A 43 -5.98 18.37 -1.45
N ASP A 44 -5.54 18.54 -2.68
CA ASP A 44 -4.17 18.79 -3.12
C ASP A 44 -3.56 20.05 -2.53
N GLU A 45 -4.29 21.18 -2.51
CA GLU A 45 -3.78 22.45 -1.98
C GLU A 45 -3.65 22.42 -0.46
N ALA A 46 -4.58 21.74 0.22
CA ALA A 46 -4.54 21.57 1.66
C ALA A 46 -3.33 20.72 2.08
N VAL A 47 -3.11 19.58 1.39
CA VAL A 47 -1.95 18.71 1.61
C VAL A 47 -0.65 19.48 1.34
N GLN A 48 -0.56 20.21 0.23
CA GLN A 48 0.62 20.97 -0.12
C GLN A 48 0.92 22.06 0.94
N LYS A 49 -0.09 22.77 1.40
CA LYS A 49 0.05 23.82 2.42
C LYS A 49 0.52 23.25 3.76
N THR A 50 -0.08 22.13 4.21
CA THR A 50 0.32 21.44 5.44
C THR A 50 1.75 20.92 5.33
N CYS A 51 2.09 20.28 4.22
CA CYS A 51 3.44 19.81 3.95
C CYS A 51 4.47 20.94 3.98
N LEU A 52 4.19 22.06 3.33
CA LEU A 52 5.12 23.22 3.32
C LEU A 52 5.33 23.80 4.72
N ALA A 53 4.32 23.75 5.58
CA ALA A 53 4.45 24.19 6.97
C ALA A 53 5.34 23.25 7.80
N GLU A 54 5.26 21.94 7.58
CA GLU A 54 5.92 20.91 8.38
C GLU A 54 7.28 20.46 7.80
N VAL A 55 7.34 20.18 6.50
CA VAL A 55 8.52 19.61 5.81
C VAL A 55 9.40 20.71 5.21
N LYS A 56 8.81 21.80 4.73
CA LYS A 56 9.49 22.96 4.11
C LYS A 56 10.27 22.63 2.82
N ASP A 57 9.93 21.53 2.15
CA ASP A 57 10.51 21.13 0.87
C ASP A 57 9.45 21.21 -0.23
N THR A 58 9.63 22.14 -1.17
CA THR A 58 8.66 22.37 -2.24
C THR A 58 8.51 21.19 -3.19
N LYS A 59 9.60 20.47 -3.49
CA LYS A 59 9.57 19.32 -4.42
C LYS A 59 8.81 18.16 -3.78
N PHE A 60 9.13 17.84 -2.53
CA PHE A 60 8.44 16.81 -1.77
C PHE A 60 6.96 17.15 -1.57
N CYS A 61 6.64 18.41 -1.26
CA CYS A 61 5.25 18.82 -1.04
C CYS A 61 4.41 18.83 -2.33
N LYS A 62 5.01 19.06 -3.49
CA LYS A 62 4.35 18.83 -4.77
C LYS A 62 4.07 17.34 -4.98
N PHE A 63 5.02 16.46 -4.70
CA PHE A 63 4.81 15.01 -4.74
C PHE A 63 3.64 14.60 -3.84
N ALA A 64 3.64 15.01 -2.57
CA ALA A 64 2.58 14.69 -1.61
C ALA A 64 1.19 15.12 -2.11
N ALA A 65 1.08 16.32 -2.70
CA ALA A 65 -0.16 16.82 -3.28
C ALA A 65 -0.63 16.03 -4.51
N HIS A 66 0.29 15.45 -5.29
CA HIS A 66 -0.05 14.66 -6.49
C HIS A 66 -0.56 13.26 -6.16
N LEU A 67 -0.23 12.70 -5.00
CA LEU A 67 -0.71 11.37 -4.59
C LEU A 67 -2.25 11.25 -4.61
N ASN A 68 -2.94 12.31 -4.26
CA ASN A 68 -4.41 12.32 -4.25
C ASN A 68 -5.05 12.38 -5.65
N LYS A 69 -4.27 12.74 -6.69
CA LYS A 69 -4.73 12.80 -8.09
C LYS A 69 -4.58 11.49 -8.85
N ILE A 70 -3.97 10.49 -8.23
CA ILE A 70 -3.77 9.19 -8.87
C ILE A 70 -5.13 8.50 -9.02
N GLU A 71 -5.56 8.29 -10.26
CA GLU A 71 -6.81 7.60 -10.56
C GLU A 71 -6.59 6.12 -10.89
N ASN A 72 -5.56 5.85 -11.71
CA ASN A 72 -5.18 4.49 -12.08
C ASN A 72 -3.77 4.21 -11.61
N TYR A 73 -3.57 3.05 -11.00
CA TYR A 73 -2.21 2.59 -10.70
C TYR A 73 -2.14 1.08 -10.60
N LYS A 74 -0.95 0.56 -10.84
CA LYS A 74 -0.53 -0.77 -10.47
C LYS A 74 0.67 -0.64 -9.53
N LEU A 75 0.51 -1.14 -8.32
CA LEU A 75 1.56 -1.26 -7.32
C LEU A 75 2.01 -2.71 -7.27
N THR A 76 3.28 -2.95 -7.46
CA THR A 76 3.91 -4.26 -7.22
C THR A 76 4.80 -4.13 -6.01
N ALA A 77 4.70 -5.05 -5.07
CA ALA A 77 5.55 -5.08 -3.90
C ALA A 77 6.20 -6.45 -3.72
N ASP A 78 7.50 -6.44 -3.49
CA ASP A 78 8.27 -7.60 -3.08
C ASP A 78 8.73 -7.38 -1.64
N VAL A 79 8.38 -8.33 -0.77
CA VAL A 79 8.68 -8.27 0.67
C VAL A 79 9.43 -9.52 1.06
N THR A 80 10.54 -9.34 1.76
CA THR A 80 11.28 -10.42 2.40
C THR A 80 11.32 -10.13 3.90
N ALA A 81 10.80 -11.04 4.70
CA ALA A 81 10.84 -10.95 6.16
C ALA A 81 11.18 -12.32 6.72
N SER A 82 12.16 -12.38 7.61
CA SER A 82 12.64 -13.65 8.22
C SER A 82 12.87 -14.76 7.19
N SER A 83 13.48 -14.41 6.05
CA SER A 83 13.76 -15.32 4.90
C SER A 83 12.54 -15.78 4.10
N VAL A 84 11.33 -15.37 4.46
CA VAL A 84 10.13 -15.65 3.68
C VAL A 84 9.96 -14.55 2.62
N LYS A 85 9.86 -14.98 1.36
CA LYS A 85 9.61 -14.07 0.24
C LYS A 85 8.13 -14.08 -0.11
N SER A 86 7.56 -12.90 -0.18
CA SER A 86 6.18 -12.67 -0.56
C SER A 86 6.10 -11.51 -1.53
N SER A 87 5.11 -11.54 -2.39
CA SER A 87 4.82 -10.42 -3.27
C SER A 87 3.34 -10.11 -3.26
N PHE A 88 2.99 -8.86 -3.51
CA PHE A 88 1.61 -8.51 -3.79
C PHE A 88 1.54 -7.51 -4.94
N VAL A 89 0.45 -7.59 -5.67
CA VAL A 89 0.12 -6.68 -6.75
C VAL A 89 -1.22 -6.06 -6.43
N VAL A 90 -1.25 -4.74 -6.30
CA VAL A 90 -2.49 -3.97 -6.18
C VAL A 90 -2.71 -3.23 -7.48
N THR A 91 -3.90 -3.38 -8.05
CA THR A 91 -4.34 -2.66 -9.22
C THR A 91 -5.56 -1.83 -8.84
N SER A 92 -5.57 -0.55 -9.18
CA SER A 92 -6.71 0.35 -8.96
C SER A 92 -7.07 1.05 -10.25
N SER A 93 -8.36 1.11 -10.57
CA SER A 93 -8.90 1.81 -11.73
C SER A 93 -9.57 3.12 -11.32
N LYS A 94 -9.68 4.05 -12.27
CA LYS A 94 -10.40 5.33 -12.09
C LYS A 94 -11.85 5.16 -11.67
N ASP A 95 -12.47 4.04 -12.02
CA ASP A 95 -13.86 3.72 -11.70
C ASP A 95 -14.05 3.27 -10.24
N GLY A 96 -12.98 3.32 -9.42
CA GLY A 96 -13.00 2.92 -8.02
C GLY A 96 -12.96 1.41 -7.79
N ASN A 97 -12.78 0.61 -8.86
CA ASN A 97 -12.56 -0.81 -8.72
C ASN A 97 -11.09 -1.09 -8.40
N SER A 98 -10.84 -2.12 -7.62
CA SER A 98 -9.48 -2.51 -7.25
C SER A 98 -9.33 -4.03 -7.11
N GLN A 99 -8.11 -4.50 -7.30
CA GLN A 99 -7.73 -5.90 -7.12
C GLN A 99 -6.42 -5.99 -6.38
N MET A 100 -6.31 -6.94 -5.47
CA MET A 100 -5.07 -7.30 -4.80
C MET A 100 -4.81 -8.79 -4.94
N VAL A 101 -3.67 -9.15 -5.50
CA VAL A 101 -3.17 -10.53 -5.60
C VAL A 101 -1.97 -10.66 -4.68
N VAL A 102 -1.96 -11.65 -3.82
CA VAL A 102 -0.88 -11.95 -2.88
C VAL A 102 -0.26 -13.30 -3.23
N SER A 103 1.06 -13.34 -3.31
CA SER A 103 1.82 -14.57 -3.56
C SER A 103 2.85 -14.80 -2.47
N SER A 104 3.08 -16.06 -2.13
CA SER A 104 4.13 -16.48 -1.21
C SER A 104 4.83 -17.71 -1.79
N GLY A 105 6.17 -17.69 -1.82
CA GLY A 105 6.93 -18.76 -2.45
C GLY A 105 6.62 -18.96 -3.94
N GLY A 106 6.13 -17.93 -4.62
CA GLY A 106 5.75 -17.99 -6.04
C GLY A 106 4.34 -18.53 -6.31
N GLN A 107 3.57 -18.88 -5.27
CA GLN A 107 2.19 -19.35 -5.39
C GLN A 107 1.20 -18.28 -4.96
N GLU A 108 0.08 -18.13 -5.68
CA GLU A 108 -1.02 -17.26 -5.28
C GLU A 108 -1.64 -17.82 -3.98
N VAL A 109 -1.64 -17.01 -2.93
CA VAL A 109 -2.21 -17.36 -1.62
C VAL A 109 -3.41 -16.49 -1.25
N GLY A 110 -3.68 -15.46 -2.03
CA GLY A 110 -4.83 -14.58 -1.85
C GLY A 110 -5.12 -13.76 -3.09
N ASN A 111 -6.41 -13.56 -3.38
CA ASN A 111 -6.86 -12.68 -4.46
C ASN A 111 -8.19 -12.05 -4.03
N VAL A 112 -8.20 -10.73 -3.96
CA VAL A 112 -9.34 -9.93 -3.53
C VAL A 112 -9.65 -8.91 -4.61
N VAL A 113 -10.93 -8.77 -4.95
CA VAL A 113 -11.41 -7.77 -5.90
C VAL A 113 -12.50 -6.94 -5.22
N VAL A 114 -12.40 -5.63 -5.32
CA VAL A 114 -13.52 -4.71 -5.05
C VAL A 114 -14.03 -4.22 -6.39
N PHE A 115 -15.29 -4.55 -6.68
CA PHE A 115 -15.97 -4.17 -7.91
C PHE A 115 -17.33 -3.57 -7.59
N SER A 116 -17.58 -2.33 -8.02
CA SER A 116 -18.81 -1.59 -7.69
C SER A 116 -19.14 -1.60 -6.19
N SER A 117 -18.12 -1.36 -5.36
CA SER A 117 -18.20 -1.36 -3.87
C SER A 117 -18.51 -2.71 -3.23
N ILE A 118 -18.51 -3.79 -3.99
CA ILE A 118 -18.69 -5.16 -3.51
C ILE A 118 -17.33 -5.84 -3.44
N THR A 119 -17.03 -6.47 -2.32
CA THR A 119 -15.79 -7.23 -2.12
C THR A 119 -15.99 -8.69 -2.51
N TYR A 120 -15.05 -9.21 -3.27
CA TYR A 120 -14.95 -10.63 -3.65
C TYR A 120 -13.59 -11.15 -3.21
N ALA A 121 -13.56 -12.34 -2.61
CA ALA A 121 -12.31 -13.04 -2.33
C ALA A 121 -12.32 -14.40 -3.03
N LYS A 122 -11.19 -14.76 -3.63
CA LYS A 122 -11.02 -16.05 -4.28
C LYS A 122 -10.74 -17.13 -3.23
N ASP A 123 -11.49 -18.22 -3.26
CA ASP A 123 -11.23 -19.36 -2.40
C ASP A 123 -10.05 -20.17 -2.98
N PRO A 124 -8.99 -20.41 -2.21
CA PRO A 124 -7.82 -21.13 -2.70
C PRO A 124 -8.07 -22.62 -2.93
N THR A 125 -9.19 -23.18 -2.43
CA THR A 125 -9.48 -24.62 -2.54
C THR A 125 -10.08 -25.01 -3.88
N ASP A 126 -10.93 -24.15 -4.46
CA ASP A 126 -11.64 -24.44 -5.71
C ASP A 126 -11.57 -23.29 -6.74
N ASN A 127 -10.83 -22.24 -6.41
CA ASN A 127 -10.67 -21.04 -7.25
C ASN A 127 -11.98 -20.28 -7.57
N ALA A 128 -13.10 -20.62 -6.92
CA ALA A 128 -14.34 -19.87 -7.05
C ALA A 128 -14.32 -18.62 -6.16
N TRP A 129 -15.20 -17.67 -6.42
CA TRP A 129 -15.25 -16.41 -5.69
C TRP A 129 -16.33 -16.43 -4.61
N ILE A 130 -16.01 -15.87 -3.46
CA ILE A 130 -16.90 -15.59 -2.36
C ILE A 130 -17.23 -14.11 -2.42
N LYS A 131 -18.51 -13.76 -2.46
CA LYS A 131 -19.00 -12.39 -2.41
C LYS A 131 -19.28 -11.99 -0.96
N TYR A 132 -18.80 -10.85 -0.53
CA TYR A 132 -19.03 -10.31 0.80
C TYR A 132 -20.02 -9.15 0.75
N ALA A 133 -21.00 -9.15 1.64
CA ALA A 133 -21.84 -7.97 1.84
C ALA A 133 -21.01 -6.78 2.36
N SER A 134 -21.42 -5.56 2.08
CA SER A 134 -20.71 -4.36 2.53
C SER A 134 -20.59 -4.26 4.06
N SER A 135 -21.56 -4.85 4.78
CA SER A 135 -21.64 -4.92 6.24
C SER A 135 -20.90 -6.11 6.86
N ALA A 136 -20.37 -7.04 6.06
CA ALA A 136 -19.71 -8.22 6.59
C ALA A 136 -18.49 -7.83 7.42
N ALA A 137 -18.46 -8.25 8.69
CA ALA A 137 -17.42 -7.88 9.64
C ALA A 137 -16.03 -8.42 9.29
N ASN A 138 -15.99 -9.52 8.54
CA ASN A 138 -14.77 -10.23 8.15
C ASN A 138 -14.45 -10.10 6.65
N LYS A 139 -15.01 -9.08 5.98
CA LYS A 139 -14.69 -8.86 4.56
C LYS A 139 -13.21 -8.51 4.40
N PRO A 140 -12.51 -9.10 3.44
CA PRO A 140 -11.13 -8.72 3.14
C PRO A 140 -11.05 -7.28 2.65
N GLU A 141 -10.01 -6.58 3.07
CA GLU A 141 -9.71 -5.22 2.60
C GLU A 141 -8.56 -5.25 1.61
N ILE A 142 -8.61 -4.38 0.61
CA ILE A 142 -7.51 -4.13 -0.32
C ILE A 142 -6.69 -2.96 0.24
N PHE A 143 -5.38 -3.11 0.17
CA PHE A 143 -4.44 -2.03 0.45
C PHE A 143 -4.76 -0.81 -0.42
N ASP A 144 -5.03 0.32 0.18
CA ASP A 144 -5.33 1.58 -0.48
C ASP A 144 -4.20 2.59 -0.25
N LEU A 145 -3.34 2.74 -1.26
CA LEU A 145 -2.21 3.64 -1.19
C LEU A 145 -2.59 5.08 -0.81
N LYS A 146 -3.74 5.56 -1.29
CA LYS A 146 -4.21 6.94 -0.99
C LYS A 146 -4.59 7.08 0.47
N LYS A 147 -5.22 6.06 1.05
CA LYS A 147 -5.52 6.04 2.49
C LYS A 147 -4.26 5.99 3.32
N GLU A 148 -3.26 5.26 2.86
CA GLU A 148 -2.04 5.04 3.61
C GLU A 148 -1.07 6.23 3.55
N ILE A 149 -0.95 6.90 2.40
CA ILE A 149 -0.05 8.04 2.22
C ILE A 149 -0.78 9.39 2.45
N GLY A 150 -2.09 9.43 2.37
CA GLY A 150 -2.90 10.66 2.43
C GLY A 150 -3.17 11.22 3.81
N LYS A 151 -2.75 10.53 4.87
CA LYS A 151 -3.11 10.88 6.24
C LYS A 151 -1.90 11.30 7.06
N ASP A 152 -1.84 12.56 7.58
CA ASP A 152 -0.76 13.11 8.46
C ASP A 152 0.64 12.58 8.12
N SER A 153 0.89 12.44 6.82
CA SER A 153 2.02 11.73 6.20
C SER A 153 3.38 12.33 6.56
N PHE A 154 3.38 13.30 7.43
CA PHE A 154 4.60 14.01 7.81
C PHE A 154 5.01 13.70 9.26
N LYS A 155 4.23 12.83 9.92
CA LYS A 155 4.50 12.35 11.28
C LYS A 155 4.54 10.83 11.29
N GLY A 156 5.36 10.25 12.14
CA GLY A 156 5.38 8.81 12.38
C GLY A 156 4.19 8.34 13.21
N ASP A 157 4.06 7.03 13.38
CA ASP A 157 2.92 6.34 14.02
C ASP A 157 2.59 6.85 15.43
N LYS A 158 3.58 7.37 16.15
CA LYS A 158 3.42 7.93 17.49
C LYS A 158 3.33 9.46 17.49
N GLY A 159 3.09 10.07 16.32
CA GLY A 159 3.02 11.51 16.16
C GLY A 159 4.37 12.23 16.15
N GLN A 160 5.50 11.48 16.13
CA GLN A 160 6.83 12.05 16.03
C GLN A 160 7.05 12.67 14.66
N LYS A 161 7.87 13.71 14.61
CA LYS A 161 8.25 14.38 13.38
C LYS A 161 9.19 13.48 12.56
N LEU A 162 8.84 13.22 11.31
CA LEU A 162 9.72 12.57 10.34
C LEU A 162 10.62 13.61 9.67
N GLU A 163 11.83 13.21 9.32
CA GLU A 163 12.72 14.01 8.50
C GLU A 163 12.71 13.50 7.05
N TYR A 164 12.57 14.40 6.09
CA TYR A 164 12.56 14.11 4.66
C TYR A 164 13.80 14.73 4.01
N LYS A 165 14.83 13.90 3.84
CA LYS A 165 16.12 14.35 3.33
C LYS A 165 16.21 14.12 1.81
N SER A 166 16.36 15.22 1.05
CA SER A 166 16.63 15.12 -0.38
C SER A 166 18.05 14.56 -0.62
N LEU A 167 18.14 13.53 -1.47
CA LEU A 167 19.39 12.92 -1.91
C LEU A 167 19.75 13.29 -3.36
N GLY A 168 18.97 14.22 -3.97
CA GLY A 168 19.21 14.69 -5.34
C GLY A 168 18.35 13.98 -6.37
N GLU A 169 18.86 13.92 -7.59
CA GLU A 169 18.19 13.31 -8.74
C GLU A 169 18.99 12.07 -9.20
N GLU A 170 18.27 11.01 -9.56
CA GLU A 170 18.88 9.84 -10.18
C GLU A 170 17.94 9.17 -11.19
N THR A 171 18.49 8.27 -12.00
CA THR A 171 17.69 7.52 -12.97
C THR A 171 16.82 6.48 -12.26
N CYS A 172 15.52 6.45 -12.60
CA CYS A 172 14.57 5.44 -12.16
C CYS A 172 13.86 4.82 -13.38
N GLY A 173 14.37 3.68 -13.85
CA GLY A 173 13.97 3.11 -15.14
C GLY A 173 14.40 4.03 -16.30
N SER A 174 13.44 4.43 -17.14
CA SER A 174 13.67 5.37 -18.26
C SER A 174 13.46 6.85 -17.86
N LEU A 175 13.19 7.12 -16.59
CA LEU A 175 12.85 8.45 -16.09
C LEU A 175 13.98 9.02 -15.24
N THR A 176 13.90 10.32 -14.96
CA THR A 176 14.67 10.99 -13.90
C THR A 176 13.77 11.21 -12.70
N CYS A 177 14.21 10.79 -11.53
CA CYS A 177 13.47 10.89 -10.29
C CYS A 177 14.20 11.72 -9.24
N PHE A 178 13.44 12.43 -8.43
CA PHE A 178 13.92 12.91 -7.14
C PHE A 178 13.99 11.74 -6.17
N LYS A 179 15.10 11.62 -5.47
CA LYS A 179 15.30 10.63 -4.42
C LYS A 179 15.26 11.29 -3.04
N TYR A 180 14.50 10.71 -2.15
CA TYR A 180 14.39 11.13 -0.76
C TYR A 180 14.63 9.97 0.19
N GLN A 181 15.24 10.28 1.32
CA GLN A 181 15.28 9.40 2.49
C GLN A 181 14.29 9.91 3.52
N ILE A 182 13.46 8.99 4.05
CA ILE A 182 12.60 9.26 5.19
C ILE A 182 13.32 8.71 6.42
N ILE A 183 13.51 9.56 7.41
CA ILE A 183 14.19 9.24 8.66
C ILE A 183 13.18 9.36 9.79
N ASP A 184 12.88 8.25 10.45
CA ASP A 184 12.13 8.22 11.69
C ASP A 184 13.14 8.14 12.86
N PRO A 185 13.19 9.15 13.74
CA PRO A 185 14.13 9.16 14.86
C PRO A 185 13.86 8.04 15.88
N GLN A 186 12.69 7.42 15.86
CA GLN A 186 12.34 6.30 16.76
C GLN A 186 12.68 4.93 16.18
N THR A 187 12.89 4.82 14.86
CA THR A 187 13.23 3.57 14.17
C THR A 187 14.57 3.73 13.44
N ALA A 188 15.61 4.10 14.19
CA ALA A 188 16.93 4.42 13.65
C ALA A 188 17.59 3.31 12.80
N THR A 189 17.11 2.07 12.90
CA THR A 189 17.59 0.93 12.10
C THR A 189 16.90 0.81 10.74
N ALA A 190 15.71 1.38 10.58
CA ALA A 190 14.97 1.32 9.32
C ALA A 190 15.45 2.40 8.34
N GLN A 191 15.75 2.00 7.12
CA GLN A 191 16.11 2.89 6.03
C GLN A 191 14.99 2.89 5.00
N THR A 192 14.28 4.02 4.87
CA THR A 192 13.21 4.18 3.89
C THR A 192 13.62 5.21 2.85
N TYR A 193 13.51 4.82 1.59
CA TYR A 193 13.80 5.67 0.44
C TYR A 193 12.60 5.70 -0.49
N LEU A 194 12.34 6.86 -1.09
CA LEU A 194 11.32 7.01 -2.11
C LEU A 194 11.88 7.75 -3.33
N TRP A 195 11.35 7.39 -4.49
CA TRP A 195 11.65 7.99 -5.77
C TRP A 195 10.36 8.44 -6.43
N PHE A 196 10.30 9.68 -6.83
CA PHE A 196 9.19 10.20 -7.62
C PHE A 196 9.69 10.99 -8.83
N ASP A 197 8.97 10.85 -9.91
CA ASP A 197 9.29 11.43 -11.21
C ASP A 197 9.44 12.95 -11.12
N THR A 198 10.49 13.52 -11.72
CA THR A 198 10.80 14.95 -11.64
C THR A 198 9.80 15.83 -12.37
N LYS A 199 9.05 15.28 -13.34
CA LYS A 199 8.08 16.01 -14.17
C LYS A 199 6.66 15.85 -13.68
N SER A 200 6.23 14.60 -13.46
CA SER A 200 4.86 14.27 -13.06
C SER A 200 4.65 14.26 -11.55
N TYR A 201 5.71 14.25 -10.76
CA TYR A 201 5.67 14.08 -9.30
C TYR A 201 4.94 12.81 -8.84
N LEU A 202 4.89 11.77 -9.68
CA LEU A 202 4.29 10.49 -9.35
C LEU A 202 5.32 9.56 -8.70
N LEU A 203 4.92 8.88 -7.63
CA LEU A 203 5.75 7.87 -6.96
C LEU A 203 6.12 6.76 -7.95
N ARG A 204 7.39 6.40 -8.03
CA ARG A 204 7.86 5.30 -8.88
C ARG A 204 8.34 4.11 -8.07
N THR A 205 9.07 4.38 -7.01
CA THR A 205 9.64 3.34 -6.17
C THR A 205 9.65 3.79 -4.72
N LEU A 206 9.40 2.85 -3.82
CA LEU A 206 9.64 3.00 -2.40
C LEU A 206 10.39 1.75 -1.93
N ILE A 207 11.45 1.93 -1.16
CA ILE A 207 12.21 0.85 -0.56
C ILE A 207 12.29 1.11 0.93
N SER A 208 11.92 0.11 1.72
CA SER A 208 12.13 0.12 3.16
C SER A 208 12.92 -1.11 3.57
N LYS A 209 13.97 -0.90 4.34
CA LYS A 209 14.88 -1.96 4.76
C LYS A 209 15.28 -1.77 6.20
N ASP A 210 15.22 -2.83 6.97
CA ASP A 210 15.79 -2.93 8.30
C ASP A 210 16.65 -4.20 8.45
N SER A 211 17.00 -4.60 9.67
CA SER A 211 17.82 -5.78 9.94
C SER A 211 17.13 -7.11 9.61
N GLU A 212 15.81 -7.15 9.61
CA GLU A 212 15.00 -8.38 9.52
C GLU A 212 14.11 -8.41 8.29
N SER A 213 13.85 -7.25 7.68
CA SER A 213 12.94 -7.11 6.56
C SER A 213 13.48 -6.22 5.44
N ASN A 214 13.03 -6.51 4.23
CA ASN A 214 13.25 -5.68 3.06
C ASN A 214 11.95 -5.66 2.24
N ALA A 215 11.45 -4.47 1.97
CA ALA A 215 10.26 -4.27 1.15
C ALA A 215 10.57 -3.29 0.02
N GLN A 216 10.26 -3.69 -1.19
CA GLN A 216 10.40 -2.87 -2.38
C GLN A 216 9.05 -2.75 -3.07
N PHE A 217 8.65 -1.52 -3.34
CA PHE A 217 7.41 -1.18 -4.04
C PHE A 217 7.75 -0.49 -5.35
N ALA A 218 7.10 -0.90 -6.43
CA ALA A 218 7.19 -0.26 -7.72
C ALA A 218 5.79 0.15 -8.22
N MET A 219 5.67 1.33 -8.81
CA MET A 219 4.40 1.87 -9.27
C MET A 219 4.42 2.23 -10.75
N THR A 220 3.35 1.84 -11.44
CA THR A 220 3.02 2.27 -12.80
C THR A 220 1.61 2.87 -12.85
N TYR A 221 1.34 3.68 -13.87
CA TYR A 221 0.12 4.49 -13.95
C TYR A 221 -0.60 4.30 -15.30
N GLU A 222 -0.47 3.13 -15.86
CA GLU A 222 -1.21 2.77 -17.08
C GLU A 222 -2.69 2.58 -16.77
N ALA A 223 -3.52 2.81 -17.76
CA ALA A 223 -4.95 2.54 -17.65
C ALA A 223 -5.17 1.05 -17.44
N VAL A 224 -5.97 0.72 -16.42
CA VAL A 224 -6.29 -0.66 -16.08
C VAL A 224 -7.80 -0.86 -16.08
N SER A 225 -8.23 -2.07 -16.44
CA SER A 225 -9.62 -2.50 -16.36
C SER A 225 -9.72 -3.68 -15.42
N ILE A 226 -10.67 -3.62 -14.50
CA ILE A 226 -10.96 -4.66 -13.52
C ILE A 226 -12.36 -5.16 -13.78
N SER A 227 -12.49 -6.45 -14.02
CA SER A 227 -13.78 -7.10 -14.31
C SER A 227 -14.39 -7.69 -13.05
N GLN A 228 -15.72 -7.79 -13.06
CA GLN A 228 -16.44 -8.50 -12.00
C GLN A 228 -16.02 -9.98 -11.97
N PRO A 229 -15.65 -10.51 -10.79
CA PRO A 229 -15.27 -11.91 -10.65
C PRO A 229 -16.40 -12.89 -10.97
N SER A 230 -16.03 -14.02 -11.57
CA SER A 230 -16.93 -15.13 -11.90
C SER A 230 -16.15 -16.45 -11.95
N PRO A 231 -16.74 -17.62 -11.58
CA PRO A 231 -18.06 -17.76 -10.97
C PRO A 231 -18.08 -17.41 -9.47
N VAL A 232 -19.22 -16.92 -9.00
CA VAL A 232 -19.43 -16.64 -7.56
C VAL A 232 -20.21 -17.82 -6.97
N LYS A 233 -19.64 -18.50 -5.98
CA LYS A 233 -20.25 -19.69 -5.36
C LYS A 233 -21.09 -19.40 -4.12
N GLN A 234 -20.80 -18.30 -3.42
CA GLN A 234 -21.34 -18.01 -2.10
C GLN A 234 -21.40 -16.52 -1.83
N THR A 235 -22.39 -16.08 -1.03
CA THR A 235 -22.46 -14.73 -0.47
C THR A 235 -22.37 -14.82 1.05
N VAL A 236 -21.51 -13.98 1.65
CA VAL A 236 -21.36 -13.82 3.10
C VAL A 236 -21.95 -12.49 3.52
N ASN A 237 -22.89 -12.52 4.47
CA ASN A 237 -23.61 -11.37 5.00
C ASN A 237 -22.96 -10.86 6.30
#